data_919c7d0e3452282230c5006e14e0f920
#
_entry.id   919c7d0e3452282230c5006e14e0f920
#
_cell.length_a   1.000
_cell.length_b   1.000
_cell.length_c   1.000
_cell.angle_alpha   90.00
_cell.angle_beta   90.00
_cell.angle_gamma   90.00
#
_symmetry.space_group_name_H-M   'P 1'
#
loop_
_entity.id
_entity.type
_entity.pdbx_description
1 polymer ?
#
loop_
_entity_poly.entity_id
_entity_poly.type
_entity_poly.pdbx_seq_one_letter_code
_entity_poly.pdbx_strand_id
1 'polypeptide(L)'
;MNEIRVTKSQARRFLVRYHGFFGRRKSGKAGVMDVFRRLHSLQYDPLDVVTRNADLVLQARVPDYRPAMLQALLYTDHALIDGWDKMMCIYPAEDFRRFDRLRLAMQQEVKGVLAWRDTTIVLDYLDEVRAHVLAHGASSGKDIPCGAVAKGRWGPARISSAALDYLFHTGELLVANKKGTIKTFDLTERVLPAAAKSIVDFADEAAFLRWYVLRRIGSVGLLWNKSGGGWLGQFLEKKEIRGPVLGELVAEGR
;
A
#
# COMPACT_ATOMS: atom_id res chain seq x y z
N MET A 1 35.11 -0.81 -7.91
CA MET A 1 33.95 0.10 -7.98
C MET A 1 34.38 1.49 -7.54
N ASN A 2 34.07 2.54 -8.33
CA ASN A 2 34.35 3.90 -7.90
C ASN A 2 33.28 4.31 -6.86
N GLU A 3 33.71 4.52 -5.62
CA GLU A 3 32.88 5.04 -4.55
C GLU A 3 32.44 6.47 -4.88
N ILE A 4 31.14 6.73 -4.94
CA ILE A 4 30.61 8.09 -5.16
C ILE A 4 30.47 8.76 -3.79
N ARG A 5 31.29 9.76 -3.53
CA ARG A 5 31.23 10.57 -2.30
C ARG A 5 30.39 11.82 -2.52
N VAL A 6 29.42 12.05 -1.67
CA VAL A 6 28.55 13.22 -1.71
C VAL A 6 28.63 14.01 -0.41
N THR A 7 28.69 15.33 -0.50
CA THR A 7 28.59 16.22 0.64
C THR A 7 27.14 16.31 1.13
N LYS A 8 26.93 16.75 2.37
CA LYS A 8 25.58 17.01 2.89
C LYS A 8 24.78 17.98 2.00
N SER A 9 25.44 19.00 1.45
CA SER A 9 24.80 19.98 0.56
C SER A 9 24.35 19.33 -0.74
N GLN A 10 25.19 18.49 -1.35
CA GLN A 10 24.83 17.74 -2.57
C GLN A 10 23.68 16.77 -2.30
N ALA A 11 23.71 16.01 -1.19
CA ALA A 11 22.64 15.10 -0.81
C ALA A 11 21.29 15.82 -0.60
N ARG A 12 21.30 16.98 0.10
CA ARG A 12 20.10 17.81 0.27
C ARG A 12 19.53 18.31 -1.05
N ARG A 13 20.38 18.86 -1.94
CA ARG A 13 19.95 19.32 -3.27
C ARG A 13 19.38 18.19 -4.11
N PHE A 14 20.04 17.02 -4.07
CA PHE A 14 19.54 15.81 -4.74
C PHE A 14 18.15 15.45 -4.23
N LEU A 15 17.97 15.30 -2.91
CA LEU A 15 16.69 14.88 -2.33
C LEU A 15 15.56 15.87 -2.63
N VAL A 16 15.81 17.18 -2.53
CA VAL A 16 14.82 18.20 -2.84
C VAL A 16 14.37 18.10 -4.32
N ARG A 17 15.31 17.89 -5.23
CA ARG A 17 15.02 17.71 -6.65
C ARG A 17 14.37 16.36 -6.93
N TYR A 18 14.88 15.30 -6.33
CA TYR A 18 14.37 13.93 -6.47
C TYR A 18 12.90 13.84 -6.04
N HIS A 19 12.55 14.46 -4.93
CA HIS A 19 11.19 14.47 -4.41
C HIS A 19 10.23 15.44 -5.14
N GLY A 20 10.69 16.09 -6.21
CA GLY A 20 9.84 16.89 -7.09
C GLY A 20 9.43 18.26 -6.53
N PHE A 21 10.20 18.80 -5.58
CA PHE A 21 9.96 20.15 -5.06
C PHE A 21 10.47 21.25 -6.00
N PHE A 22 11.36 20.92 -6.93
CA PHE A 22 11.89 21.81 -7.95
C PHE A 22 11.82 21.23 -9.35
N GLY A 23 11.73 22.09 -10.34
CA GLY A 23 11.71 21.74 -11.75
C GLY A 23 10.30 21.73 -12.34
N ARG A 24 10.20 21.24 -13.58
CA ARG A 24 8.93 21.16 -14.30
C ARG A 24 8.06 20.06 -13.68
N ARG A 25 6.85 20.42 -13.29
CA ARG A 25 5.86 19.54 -12.66
C ARG A 25 4.69 19.34 -13.60
N LYS A 26 4.18 18.13 -13.65
CA LYS A 26 2.95 17.82 -14.40
C LYS A 26 1.73 18.21 -13.57
N SER A 27 0.66 18.58 -14.25
CA SER A 27 -0.64 18.95 -13.69
C SER A 27 -1.64 17.80 -13.80
N GLY A 28 -2.77 17.94 -13.10
CA GLY A 28 -3.91 17.05 -13.17
C GLY A 28 -3.62 15.62 -12.68
N LYS A 29 -4.47 14.67 -13.05
CA LYS A 29 -4.31 13.24 -12.74
C LYS A 29 -2.96 12.68 -13.22
N ALA A 30 -2.46 13.15 -14.37
CA ALA A 30 -1.14 12.75 -14.88
C ALA A 30 0.00 13.18 -13.96
N GLY A 31 -0.11 14.36 -13.33
CA GLY A 31 0.81 14.84 -12.31
C GLY A 31 0.76 13.99 -11.04
N VAL A 32 -0.44 13.61 -10.59
CA VAL A 32 -0.63 12.70 -9.45
C VAL A 32 0.04 11.35 -9.72
N MET A 33 -0.22 10.73 -10.88
CA MET A 33 0.41 9.46 -11.25
C MET A 33 1.94 9.57 -11.38
N ASP A 34 2.47 10.71 -11.83
CA ASP A 34 3.92 10.95 -11.87
C ASP A 34 4.56 10.96 -10.48
N VAL A 35 3.87 11.49 -9.48
CA VAL A 35 4.28 11.42 -8.07
C VAL A 35 4.32 9.97 -7.60
N PHE A 36 3.29 9.16 -7.89
CA PHE A 36 3.26 7.75 -7.53
C PHE A 36 4.32 6.92 -8.23
N ARG A 37 4.63 7.16 -9.52
CA ARG A 37 5.76 6.50 -10.21
C ARG A 37 7.10 6.77 -9.55
N ARG A 38 7.27 7.93 -8.93
CA ARG A 38 8.50 8.34 -8.25
C ARG A 38 8.56 7.85 -6.80
N LEU A 39 7.48 8.00 -6.05
CA LEU A 39 7.44 7.67 -4.62
C LEU A 39 6.94 6.24 -4.37
N HIS A 40 6.39 5.59 -5.40
CA HIS A 40 5.82 4.24 -5.41
C HIS A 40 4.60 4.06 -4.53
N SER A 41 4.60 4.56 -3.31
CA SER A 41 3.46 4.51 -2.40
C SER A 41 3.40 5.77 -1.53
N LEU A 42 2.19 6.17 -1.16
CA LEU A 42 1.95 7.21 -0.17
C LEU A 42 1.24 6.58 1.03
N GLN A 43 1.79 6.80 2.21
CA GLN A 43 1.17 6.30 3.45
C GLN A 43 -0.24 6.88 3.59
N TYR A 44 -1.19 6.01 3.87
CA TYR A 44 -2.54 6.42 4.23
C TYR A 44 -2.59 6.63 5.75
N ASP A 45 -2.86 7.86 6.16
CA ASP A 45 -3.18 8.20 7.54
C ASP A 45 -4.64 8.62 7.59
N PRO A 46 -5.48 7.99 8.41
CA PRO A 46 -6.89 8.36 8.55
C PRO A 46 -7.09 9.69 9.29
N LEU A 47 -6.06 10.20 9.97
CA LEU A 47 -6.11 11.50 10.63
C LEU A 47 -6.23 12.62 9.60
N ASP A 48 -7.23 13.46 9.78
CA ASP A 48 -7.59 14.57 8.89
C ASP A 48 -7.75 15.86 9.74
N VAL A 49 -6.64 16.27 10.38
CA VAL A 49 -6.64 17.47 11.25
C VAL A 49 -6.55 18.74 10.41
N VAL A 50 -5.66 18.75 9.42
CA VAL A 50 -5.51 19.86 8.45
C VAL A 50 -6.01 19.40 7.09
N THR A 51 -5.52 18.26 6.63
CA THR A 51 -5.98 17.43 5.52
C THR A 51 -5.25 16.10 5.56
N ARG A 52 -5.66 15.12 4.75
CA ARG A 52 -5.03 13.79 4.74
C ARG A 52 -3.57 13.87 4.28
N ASN A 53 -2.71 13.03 4.85
CA ASN A 53 -1.29 12.98 4.51
C ASN A 53 -1.03 12.87 3.00
N ALA A 54 -1.76 12.00 2.30
CA ALA A 54 -1.62 11.85 0.85
C ALA A 54 -1.95 13.14 0.08
N ASP A 55 -3.00 13.87 0.50
CA ASP A 55 -3.38 15.15 -0.10
C ASP A 55 -2.29 16.21 0.09
N LEU A 56 -1.68 16.31 1.29
CA LEU A 56 -0.56 17.22 1.55
C LEU A 56 0.66 16.92 0.67
N VAL A 57 0.99 15.63 0.53
CA VAL A 57 2.11 15.19 -0.31
C VAL A 57 1.88 15.56 -1.78
N LEU A 58 0.67 15.37 -2.28
CA LEU A 58 0.29 15.67 -3.66
C LEU A 58 0.19 17.17 -3.92
N GLN A 59 -0.42 17.91 -3.00
CA GLN A 59 -0.53 19.38 -3.08
C GLN A 59 0.85 20.06 -3.17
N ALA A 60 1.85 19.53 -2.45
CA ALA A 60 3.21 20.06 -2.50
C ALA A 60 3.91 19.81 -3.86
N ARG A 61 3.41 18.88 -4.71
CA ARG A 61 4.09 18.39 -5.91
C ARG A 61 3.31 18.59 -7.21
N VAL A 62 2.01 18.70 -7.16
CA VAL A 62 1.12 18.87 -8.32
C VAL A 62 0.51 20.26 -8.26
N PRO A 63 0.82 21.17 -9.22
CA PRO A 63 0.48 22.60 -9.11
C PRO A 63 -1.02 22.90 -8.96
N ASP A 64 -1.86 22.13 -9.63
CA ASP A 64 -3.32 22.27 -9.67
C ASP A 64 -4.06 21.19 -8.87
N TYR A 65 -3.36 20.55 -7.93
CA TYR A 65 -3.92 19.44 -7.18
C TYR A 65 -5.23 19.79 -6.47
N ARG A 66 -6.17 18.88 -6.60
CA ARG A 66 -7.43 18.86 -5.84
C ARG A 66 -7.71 17.45 -5.31
N PRO A 67 -8.22 17.27 -4.10
CA PRO A 67 -8.51 15.94 -3.54
C PRO A 67 -9.39 15.06 -4.43
N ALA A 68 -10.30 15.67 -5.21
CA ALA A 68 -11.12 14.96 -6.19
C ALA A 68 -10.30 14.19 -7.25
N MET A 69 -9.07 14.64 -7.57
CA MET A 69 -8.19 13.94 -8.52
C MET A 69 -7.72 12.60 -7.94
N LEU A 70 -7.33 12.58 -6.66
CA LEU A 70 -6.94 11.35 -5.97
C LEU A 70 -8.13 10.41 -5.80
N GLN A 71 -9.29 10.95 -5.41
CA GLN A 71 -10.53 10.16 -5.27
C GLN A 71 -10.91 9.50 -6.59
N ALA A 72 -10.84 10.23 -7.71
CA ALA A 72 -11.14 9.67 -9.02
C ALA A 72 -10.16 8.56 -9.41
N LEU A 73 -8.85 8.76 -9.20
CA LEU A 73 -7.82 7.74 -9.49
C LEU A 73 -8.00 6.48 -8.64
N LEU A 74 -8.50 6.60 -7.40
CA LEU A 74 -8.75 5.49 -6.49
C LEU A 74 -10.05 4.74 -6.83
N TYR A 75 -11.17 5.47 -7.00
CA TYR A 75 -12.51 4.87 -6.92
C TYR A 75 -13.34 5.00 -8.21
N THR A 76 -12.78 5.63 -9.25
CA THR A 76 -13.41 5.70 -10.58
C THR A 76 -12.53 5.08 -11.64
N ASP A 77 -11.27 5.51 -11.69
CA ASP A 77 -10.31 5.03 -12.70
C ASP A 77 -9.63 3.73 -12.26
N HIS A 78 -9.61 3.47 -10.95
CA HIS A 78 -8.87 2.37 -10.30
C HIS A 78 -7.40 2.27 -10.74
N ALA A 79 -6.79 3.40 -11.11
CA ALA A 79 -5.37 3.48 -11.43
C ALA A 79 -4.48 3.41 -10.18
N LEU A 80 -5.05 3.79 -9.03
CA LEU A 80 -4.49 3.66 -7.70
C LEU A 80 -5.40 2.80 -6.84
N ILE A 81 -4.84 2.12 -5.86
CA ILE A 81 -5.56 1.30 -4.89
C ILE A 81 -5.04 1.50 -3.48
N ASP A 82 -5.92 1.26 -2.51
CA ASP A 82 -5.54 1.11 -1.11
C ASP A 82 -4.89 -0.25 -0.89
N GLY A 83 -3.85 -0.31 -0.07
CA GLY A 83 -3.20 -1.58 0.27
C GLY A 83 -2.07 -1.40 1.28
N TRP A 84 -1.16 -2.36 1.30
CA TRP A 84 -0.03 -2.42 2.21
C TRP A 84 1.29 -2.44 1.43
N ASP A 85 2.23 -1.63 1.88
CA ASP A 85 3.63 -1.66 1.52
C ASP A 85 4.43 -1.62 2.82
N LYS A 86 5.04 -0.53 3.16
CA LYS A 86 5.67 -0.31 4.47
C LYS A 86 4.63 -0.28 5.60
N MET A 87 3.51 0.33 5.36
CA MET A 87 2.32 0.45 6.20
C MET A 87 1.10 0.54 5.28
N MET A 88 -0.10 0.73 5.86
CA MET A 88 -1.26 1.04 5.03
C MET A 88 -0.98 2.27 4.15
N CYS A 89 -1.20 2.14 2.86
CA CYS A 89 -0.82 3.14 1.87
C CYS A 89 -1.74 3.10 0.65
N ILE A 90 -1.50 4.05 -0.25
CA ILE A 90 -2.03 4.08 -1.61
C ILE A 90 -0.87 3.77 -2.54
N TYR A 91 -1.07 2.93 -3.56
CA TYR A 91 -0.07 2.62 -4.58
C TYR A 91 -0.69 2.34 -5.94
N PRO A 92 0.09 2.37 -7.05
CA PRO A 92 -0.41 2.06 -8.38
C PRO A 92 -1.00 0.65 -8.48
N ALA A 93 -2.17 0.52 -9.09
CA ALA A 93 -2.87 -0.76 -9.27
C ALA A 93 -2.00 -1.81 -10.00
N GLU A 94 -1.10 -1.37 -10.88
CA GLU A 94 -0.13 -2.24 -11.58
C GLU A 94 0.83 -2.99 -10.66
N ASP A 95 1.03 -2.50 -9.43
CA ASP A 95 1.88 -3.19 -8.44
C ASP A 95 1.11 -4.24 -7.62
N PHE A 96 -0.20 -4.37 -7.80
CA PHE A 96 -1.03 -5.25 -6.97
C PHE A 96 -0.50 -6.69 -6.94
N ARG A 97 -0.26 -7.32 -8.08
CA ARG A 97 0.23 -8.70 -8.15
C ARG A 97 1.66 -8.85 -7.61
N ARG A 98 2.48 -7.81 -7.74
CA ARG A 98 3.84 -7.80 -7.19
C ARG A 98 3.88 -7.86 -5.67
N PHE A 99 2.79 -7.51 -5.00
CA PHE A 99 2.66 -7.59 -3.55
C PHE A 99 2.01 -8.89 -3.03
N ASP A 100 1.83 -9.92 -3.87
CA ASP A 100 1.22 -11.19 -3.43
C ASP A 100 2.00 -11.82 -2.28
N ARG A 101 3.35 -11.82 -2.33
CA ARG A 101 4.20 -12.33 -1.24
C ARG A 101 4.07 -11.52 0.05
N LEU A 102 3.89 -10.20 -0.06
CA LEU A 102 3.64 -9.34 1.08
C LEU A 102 2.27 -9.66 1.70
N ARG A 103 1.24 -9.86 0.89
CA ARG A 103 -0.10 -10.23 1.37
C ARG A 103 -0.11 -11.58 2.07
N LEU A 104 0.61 -12.57 1.55
CA LEU A 104 0.77 -13.86 2.22
C LEU A 104 1.41 -13.72 3.61
N ALA A 105 2.46 -12.91 3.74
CA ALA A 105 3.08 -12.63 5.03
C ALA A 105 2.12 -11.90 5.97
N MET A 106 1.41 -10.89 5.47
CA MET A 106 0.40 -10.14 6.22
C MET A 106 -0.76 -11.03 6.67
N GLN A 107 -1.19 -11.98 5.85
CA GLN A 107 -2.24 -12.93 6.21
C GLN A 107 -1.88 -13.75 7.47
N GLN A 108 -0.64 -14.21 7.56
CA GLN A 108 -0.16 -14.95 8.74
C GLN A 108 -0.12 -14.05 9.97
N GLU A 109 0.34 -12.81 9.82
CA GLU A 109 0.36 -11.85 10.90
C GLU A 109 -1.05 -11.53 11.41
N VAL A 110 -2.02 -11.29 10.51
CA VAL A 110 -3.42 -11.01 10.88
C VAL A 110 -4.04 -12.20 11.61
N LYS A 111 -3.80 -13.45 11.15
CA LYS A 111 -4.25 -14.65 11.88
C LYS A 111 -3.66 -14.71 13.29
N GLY A 112 -2.37 -14.41 13.45
CA GLY A 112 -1.73 -14.34 14.76
C GLY A 112 -2.36 -13.28 15.68
N VAL A 113 -2.69 -12.11 15.12
CA VAL A 113 -3.38 -11.04 15.86
C VAL A 113 -4.79 -11.46 16.26
N LEU A 114 -5.55 -12.13 15.39
CA LEU A 114 -6.89 -12.66 15.73
C LEU A 114 -6.82 -13.68 16.86
N ALA A 115 -5.85 -14.61 16.81
CA ALA A 115 -5.63 -15.59 17.87
C ALA A 115 -5.24 -14.93 19.20
N TRP A 116 -4.30 -14.00 19.18
CA TRP A 116 -3.88 -13.27 20.39
C TRP A 116 -5.02 -12.47 21.04
N ARG A 117 -6.00 -12.02 20.25
CA ARG A 117 -7.17 -11.25 20.72
C ARG A 117 -8.37 -12.11 21.09
N ASP A 118 -8.28 -13.42 20.89
CA ASP A 118 -9.42 -14.32 21.03
C ASP A 118 -10.61 -13.91 20.15
N THR A 119 -10.31 -13.57 18.88
CA THR A 119 -11.29 -13.14 17.88
C THR A 119 -11.24 -13.98 16.61
N THR A 120 -10.75 -15.22 16.70
CA THR A 120 -10.66 -16.17 15.58
C THR A 120 -12.01 -16.53 14.96
N ILE A 121 -13.10 -16.35 15.71
CA ILE A 121 -14.47 -16.53 15.21
C ILE A 121 -14.76 -15.74 13.92
N VAL A 122 -14.01 -14.66 13.65
CA VAL A 122 -14.11 -13.90 12.40
C VAL A 122 -13.88 -14.79 11.18
N LEU A 123 -13.02 -15.82 11.32
CA LEU A 123 -12.67 -16.71 10.21
C LEU A 123 -13.84 -17.60 9.78
N ASP A 124 -14.78 -17.88 10.69
CA ASP A 124 -15.95 -18.71 10.42
C ASP A 124 -16.98 -17.98 9.54
N TYR A 125 -16.91 -16.66 9.46
CA TYR A 125 -17.83 -15.82 8.68
C TYR A 125 -17.27 -15.39 7.31
N LEU A 126 -16.07 -15.82 6.94
CA LEU A 126 -15.45 -15.37 5.68
C LEU A 126 -16.26 -15.79 4.46
N ASP A 127 -16.78 -17.01 4.44
CA ASP A 127 -17.57 -17.54 3.31
C ASP A 127 -18.90 -16.80 3.16
N GLU A 128 -19.56 -16.49 4.28
CA GLU A 128 -20.80 -15.71 4.27
C GLU A 128 -20.56 -14.30 3.74
N VAL A 129 -19.47 -13.66 4.18
CA VAL A 129 -19.07 -12.31 3.70
C VAL A 129 -18.71 -12.34 2.21
N ARG A 130 -17.97 -13.36 1.75
CA ARG A 130 -17.66 -13.53 0.30
C ARG A 130 -18.93 -13.67 -0.52
N ALA A 131 -19.84 -14.55 -0.09
CA ALA A 131 -21.10 -14.79 -0.77
C ALA A 131 -21.94 -13.52 -0.87
N HIS A 132 -21.99 -12.72 0.22
CA HIS A 132 -22.70 -11.46 0.21
C HIS A 132 -22.11 -10.47 -0.79
N VAL A 133 -20.79 -10.23 -0.77
CA VAL A 133 -20.12 -9.32 -1.71
C VAL A 133 -20.25 -9.82 -3.15
N LEU A 134 -20.19 -11.13 -3.38
CA LEU A 134 -20.40 -11.72 -4.70
C LEU A 134 -21.80 -11.41 -5.24
N ALA A 135 -22.83 -11.56 -4.41
CA ALA A 135 -24.22 -11.38 -4.78
C ALA A 135 -24.66 -9.91 -4.91
N HIS A 136 -24.16 -9.03 -4.02
CA HIS A 136 -24.67 -7.66 -3.89
C HIS A 136 -23.68 -6.59 -4.36
N GLY A 137 -22.44 -6.95 -4.67
CA GLY A 137 -21.39 -5.98 -5.06
C GLY A 137 -20.76 -5.27 -3.86
N ALA A 138 -20.25 -4.06 -4.11
CA ALA A 138 -19.52 -3.28 -3.13
C ALA A 138 -20.30 -3.06 -1.83
N SER A 139 -19.78 -3.61 -0.72
CA SER A 139 -20.46 -3.66 0.56
C SER A 139 -19.56 -3.17 1.70
N SER A 140 -20.16 -2.57 2.72
CA SER A 140 -19.52 -2.25 3.99
C SER A 140 -19.96 -3.24 5.08
N GLY A 141 -19.30 -3.23 6.24
CA GLY A 141 -19.71 -4.09 7.34
C GLY A 141 -21.11 -3.82 7.89
N LYS A 142 -21.74 -2.71 7.54
CA LYS A 142 -23.13 -2.40 7.91
C LYS A 142 -24.14 -3.09 6.99
N ASP A 143 -23.73 -3.36 5.76
CA ASP A 143 -24.61 -3.93 4.72
C ASP A 143 -24.69 -5.44 4.83
N ILE A 144 -23.77 -6.07 5.57
CA ILE A 144 -23.69 -7.54 5.72
C ILE A 144 -24.32 -7.95 7.05
N PRO A 145 -25.44 -8.66 7.04
CA PRO A 145 -26.20 -9.03 8.25
C PRO A 145 -25.63 -10.31 8.90
N CYS A 146 -24.29 -10.39 9.08
CA CYS A 146 -23.67 -11.54 9.70
C CYS A 146 -22.99 -11.20 11.02
N GLY A 147 -23.07 -12.14 11.94
CA GLY A 147 -22.34 -12.15 13.19
C GLY A 147 -22.76 -11.09 14.20
N ALA A 148 -22.46 -11.38 15.46
CA ALA A 148 -22.60 -10.43 16.55
C ALA A 148 -21.45 -9.42 16.57
N VAL A 149 -21.51 -8.48 17.50
CA VAL A 149 -20.41 -7.57 17.79
C VAL A 149 -19.30 -8.34 18.52
N ALA A 150 -18.09 -8.35 17.96
CA ALA A 150 -16.90 -8.91 18.59
C ALA A 150 -16.02 -7.82 19.21
N LYS A 151 -15.06 -8.22 20.05
CA LYS A 151 -14.08 -7.33 20.65
C LYS A 151 -13.13 -6.80 19.56
N GLY A 152 -13.24 -5.55 19.17
CA GLY A 152 -12.36 -4.92 18.19
C GLY A 152 -11.13 -4.25 18.84
N ARG A 153 -10.21 -3.74 17.99
CA ARG A 153 -8.97 -3.07 18.45
C ARG A 153 -9.26 -1.83 19.30
N TRP A 154 -10.32 -1.11 18.95
CA TRP A 154 -10.67 0.19 19.53
C TRP A 154 -12.05 0.17 20.20
N GLY A 155 -12.56 -1.00 20.56
CA GLY A 155 -13.88 -1.21 21.11
C GLY A 155 -14.69 -2.24 20.34
N PRO A 156 -16.00 -2.39 20.64
CA PRO A 156 -16.85 -3.34 19.93
C PRO A 156 -16.85 -3.10 18.42
N ALA A 157 -16.60 -4.14 17.64
CA ALA A 157 -16.60 -4.09 16.18
C ALA A 157 -17.53 -5.19 15.60
N ARG A 158 -18.13 -4.91 14.45
CA ARG A 158 -18.92 -5.93 13.74
C ARG A 158 -18.01 -7.03 13.21
N ILE A 159 -18.39 -8.27 13.34
CA ILE A 159 -17.66 -9.42 12.78
C ILE A 159 -17.54 -9.24 11.26
N SER A 160 -18.61 -8.81 10.58
CA SER A 160 -18.59 -8.50 9.14
C SER A 160 -17.51 -7.48 8.75
N SER A 161 -17.28 -6.44 9.55
CA SER A 161 -16.22 -5.47 9.28
C SER A 161 -14.83 -6.08 9.41
N ALA A 162 -14.63 -6.93 10.43
CA ALA A 162 -13.35 -7.60 10.64
C ALA A 162 -13.09 -8.66 9.55
N ALA A 163 -14.12 -9.35 9.10
CA ALA A 163 -14.05 -10.30 7.98
C ALA A 163 -13.72 -9.60 6.66
N LEU A 164 -14.35 -8.45 6.37
CA LEU A 164 -14.01 -7.62 5.21
C LEU A 164 -12.56 -7.13 5.25
N ASP A 165 -12.09 -6.66 6.41
CA ASP A 165 -10.69 -6.25 6.57
C ASP A 165 -9.73 -7.43 6.41
N TYR A 166 -10.09 -8.64 6.88
CA TYR A 166 -9.30 -9.85 6.65
C TYR A 166 -9.20 -10.18 5.16
N LEU A 167 -10.33 -10.23 4.45
CA LEU A 167 -10.37 -10.51 3.01
C LEU A 167 -9.64 -9.43 2.17
N PHE A 168 -9.63 -8.18 2.64
CA PHE A 168 -8.79 -7.13 2.07
C PHE A 168 -7.30 -7.39 2.27
N HIS A 169 -6.87 -7.87 3.44
CA HIS A 169 -5.47 -8.23 3.69
C HIS A 169 -5.01 -9.43 2.87
N THR A 170 -5.90 -10.37 2.55
CA THR A 170 -5.58 -11.50 1.66
C THR A 170 -5.54 -11.10 0.18
N GLY A 171 -6.12 -9.95 -0.16
CA GLY A 171 -6.23 -9.47 -1.53
C GLY A 171 -7.42 -10.05 -2.30
N GLU A 172 -8.32 -10.77 -1.62
CA GLU A 172 -9.57 -11.25 -2.21
C GLU A 172 -10.55 -10.10 -2.47
N LEU A 173 -10.53 -9.10 -1.59
CA LEU A 173 -11.30 -7.87 -1.74
C LEU A 173 -10.38 -6.66 -1.85
N LEU A 174 -10.84 -5.63 -2.56
CA LEU A 174 -10.25 -4.30 -2.58
C LEU A 174 -11.25 -3.26 -2.08
N VAL A 175 -10.73 -2.11 -1.65
CA VAL A 175 -11.57 -0.96 -1.33
C VAL A 175 -12.13 -0.39 -2.63
N ALA A 176 -13.43 -0.54 -2.84
CA ALA A 176 -14.13 -0.02 -4.01
C ALA A 176 -14.49 1.47 -3.84
N ASN A 177 -14.75 1.91 -2.59
CA ASN A 177 -15.03 3.32 -2.29
C ASN A 177 -14.82 3.63 -0.80
N LYS A 178 -14.65 4.92 -0.50
CA LYS A 178 -14.63 5.46 0.86
C LYS A 178 -15.51 6.69 0.97
N LYS A 179 -16.35 6.70 2.01
CA LYS A 179 -17.12 7.89 2.41
C LYS A 179 -16.76 8.22 3.87
N GLY A 180 -15.95 9.26 4.06
CA GLY A 180 -15.33 9.53 5.35
C GLY A 180 -14.42 8.38 5.77
N THR A 181 -14.70 7.78 6.93
CA THR A 181 -13.96 6.60 7.46
C THR A 181 -14.57 5.27 7.03
N ILE A 182 -15.76 5.29 6.41
CA ILE A 182 -16.46 4.07 5.99
C ILE A 182 -15.90 3.62 4.65
N LYS A 183 -15.37 2.39 4.62
CA LYS A 183 -14.94 1.71 3.41
C LYS A 183 -16.05 0.80 2.89
N THR A 184 -16.22 0.74 1.59
CA THR A 184 -16.91 -0.36 0.90
C THR A 184 -15.90 -1.20 0.16
N PHE A 185 -16.09 -2.51 0.19
CA PHE A 185 -15.19 -3.48 -0.43
C PHE A 185 -15.93 -4.25 -1.52
N ASP A 186 -15.23 -4.54 -2.60
CA ASP A 186 -15.75 -5.43 -3.64
C ASP A 186 -14.66 -6.44 -4.05
N LEU A 187 -15.06 -7.44 -4.82
CA LEU A 187 -14.14 -8.44 -5.34
C LEU A 187 -12.99 -7.79 -6.11
N THR A 188 -11.78 -8.24 -5.84
CA THR A 188 -10.57 -7.77 -6.54
C THR A 188 -10.73 -7.86 -8.05
N GLU A 189 -11.40 -8.90 -8.56
CA GLU A 189 -11.69 -9.09 -9.97
C GLU A 189 -12.61 -8.02 -10.58
N ARG A 190 -13.42 -7.35 -9.77
CA ARG A 190 -14.29 -6.26 -10.21
C ARG A 190 -13.61 -4.90 -10.14
N VAL A 191 -12.78 -4.70 -9.11
CA VAL A 191 -12.12 -3.40 -8.84
C VAL A 191 -10.83 -3.26 -9.65
N LEU A 192 -10.01 -4.31 -9.75
CA LEU A 192 -8.70 -4.23 -10.37
C LEU A 192 -8.80 -4.12 -11.90
N PRO A 193 -8.14 -3.11 -12.54
CA PRO A 193 -8.12 -2.99 -13.99
C PRO A 193 -7.53 -4.22 -14.69
N ALA A 194 -8.04 -4.55 -15.87
CA ALA A 194 -7.58 -5.72 -16.64
C ALA A 194 -6.06 -5.73 -16.86
N ALA A 195 -5.46 -4.57 -17.17
CA ALA A 195 -4.02 -4.44 -17.34
C ALA A 195 -3.22 -4.80 -16.08
N ALA A 196 -3.75 -4.50 -14.89
CA ALA A 196 -3.10 -4.85 -13.62
C ALA A 196 -3.26 -6.34 -13.27
N LYS A 197 -4.33 -6.99 -13.74
CA LYS A 197 -4.56 -8.43 -13.53
C LYS A 197 -3.59 -9.31 -14.31
N SER A 198 -3.13 -8.84 -15.48
CA SER A 198 -2.23 -9.57 -16.37
C SER A 198 -0.76 -9.54 -15.93
N ILE A 199 -0.41 -8.75 -14.91
CA ILE A 199 0.95 -8.69 -14.39
C ILE A 199 1.26 -10.01 -13.66
N VAL A 200 2.32 -10.67 -14.08
CA VAL A 200 2.79 -11.92 -13.49
C VAL A 200 3.61 -11.62 -12.24
N ASP A 201 3.46 -12.45 -11.22
CA ASP A 201 4.30 -12.42 -10.02
C ASP A 201 5.77 -12.71 -10.36
N PHE A 202 6.65 -12.46 -9.42
CA PHE A 202 8.08 -12.75 -9.55
C PHE A 202 8.33 -14.26 -9.65
N ALA A 203 9.34 -14.64 -10.45
CA ALA A 203 9.72 -16.03 -10.62
C ALA A 203 10.10 -16.72 -9.29
N ASP A 204 10.74 -15.95 -8.39
CA ASP A 204 11.20 -16.44 -7.09
C ASP A 204 11.24 -15.32 -6.03
N GLU A 205 11.62 -15.69 -4.82
CA GLU A 205 11.74 -14.75 -3.70
C GLU A 205 12.89 -13.77 -3.90
N ALA A 206 13.99 -14.18 -4.52
CA ALA A 206 15.15 -13.30 -4.74
C ALA A 206 14.78 -12.16 -5.70
N ALA A 207 14.06 -12.46 -6.78
CA ALA A 207 13.56 -11.46 -7.72
C ALA A 207 12.59 -10.47 -7.03
N PHE A 208 11.69 -10.97 -6.18
CA PHE A 208 10.81 -10.14 -5.38
C PHE A 208 11.59 -9.24 -4.41
N LEU A 209 12.51 -9.77 -3.63
CA LEU A 209 13.29 -9.01 -2.66
C LEU A 209 14.14 -7.95 -3.35
N ARG A 210 14.73 -8.29 -4.50
CA ARG A 210 15.48 -7.34 -5.31
C ARG A 210 14.62 -6.17 -5.78
N TRP A 211 13.44 -6.45 -6.34
CA TRP A 211 12.48 -5.43 -6.73
C TRP A 211 12.05 -4.59 -5.54
N TYR A 212 11.76 -5.23 -4.40
CA TYR A 212 11.23 -4.56 -3.22
C TYR A 212 12.27 -3.66 -2.55
N VAL A 213 13.55 -4.08 -2.52
CA VAL A 213 14.67 -3.23 -2.05
C VAL A 213 14.82 -2.02 -2.97
N LEU A 214 14.88 -2.22 -4.30
CA LEU A 214 15.01 -1.12 -5.27
C LEU A 214 13.83 -0.15 -5.19
N ARG A 215 12.62 -0.68 -5.06
CA ARG A 215 11.41 0.13 -4.87
C ARG A 215 11.51 0.98 -3.59
N ARG A 216 11.99 0.41 -2.51
CA ARG A 216 12.16 1.12 -1.23
C ARG A 216 13.21 2.22 -1.32
N ILE A 217 14.35 1.96 -1.93
CA ILE A 217 15.37 2.99 -2.17
C ILE A 217 14.82 4.08 -3.10
N GLY A 218 14.16 3.68 -4.18
CA GLY A 218 13.52 4.58 -5.13
C GLY A 218 12.47 5.49 -4.49
N SER A 219 11.71 5.02 -3.50
CA SER A 219 10.71 5.85 -2.81
C SER A 219 11.34 6.98 -1.98
N VAL A 220 12.59 6.83 -1.53
CA VAL A 220 13.30 7.77 -0.65
C VAL A 220 14.39 8.55 -1.39
N GLY A 221 14.96 7.97 -2.45
CA GLY A 221 16.05 8.54 -3.25
C GLY A 221 17.44 8.29 -2.67
N LEU A 222 17.66 8.56 -1.40
CA LEU A 222 18.87 8.20 -0.64
C LEU A 222 18.45 7.53 0.64
N LEU A 223 18.78 6.26 0.78
CA LEU A 223 18.39 5.46 1.93
C LEU A 223 19.61 4.81 2.58
N TRP A 224 19.80 5.07 3.86
CA TRP A 224 20.90 4.50 4.62
C TRP A 224 20.58 3.05 5.01
N ASN A 225 21.56 2.13 4.88
CA ASN A 225 21.40 0.73 5.29
C ASN A 225 21.51 0.53 6.82
N LYS A 226 21.00 1.47 7.61
CA LYS A 226 20.77 1.25 9.06
C LYS A 226 19.30 0.93 9.30
N SER A 227 19.03 0.16 10.35
CA SER A 227 17.67 -0.07 10.82
C SER A 227 16.97 1.25 11.12
N GLY A 228 15.66 1.33 10.90
CA GLY A 228 14.88 2.53 11.14
C GLY A 228 13.71 2.68 10.15
N GLY A 229 13.01 3.79 10.26
CA GLY A 229 11.75 4.05 9.56
C GLY A 229 11.77 3.89 8.04
N GLY A 230 12.94 4.01 7.39
CA GLY A 230 13.07 3.79 5.95
C GLY A 230 12.87 2.33 5.53
N TRP A 231 13.21 1.40 6.40
CA TRP A 231 13.15 -0.04 6.15
C TRP A 231 12.02 -0.77 6.87
N LEU A 232 11.12 -0.05 7.53
CA LEU A 232 9.95 -0.65 8.17
C LEU A 232 9.11 -1.46 7.19
N GLY A 233 8.35 -2.41 7.74
CA GLY A 233 7.45 -3.29 7.00
C GLY A 233 8.01 -4.69 6.83
N GLN A 234 7.22 -5.55 6.23
CA GLN A 234 7.58 -6.96 6.03
C GLN A 234 8.89 -7.11 5.25
N PHE A 235 9.67 -8.10 5.59
CA PHE A 235 10.96 -8.49 4.99
C PHE A 235 12.10 -7.49 5.20
N LEU A 236 11.97 -6.23 4.78
CA LEU A 236 13.08 -5.29 4.67
C LEU A 236 13.55 -4.71 6.01
N GLU A 237 12.79 -4.85 7.08
CA GLU A 237 13.22 -4.45 8.42
C GLU A 237 14.41 -5.29 8.89
N LYS A 238 14.45 -6.56 8.51
CA LYS A 238 15.52 -7.50 8.84
C LYS A 238 16.75 -7.25 7.96
N LYS A 239 17.88 -6.89 8.59
CA LYS A 239 19.14 -6.62 7.87
C LYS A 239 19.68 -7.86 7.14
N GLU A 240 19.49 -9.04 7.72
CA GLU A 240 19.88 -10.34 7.17
C GLU A 240 19.15 -10.68 5.87
N ILE A 241 17.97 -10.11 5.63
CA ILE A 241 17.23 -10.26 4.37
C ILE A 241 17.70 -9.25 3.33
N ARG A 242 17.76 -7.96 3.67
CA ARG A 242 18.10 -6.92 2.70
C ARG A 242 19.60 -6.79 2.42
N GLY A 243 20.46 -7.24 3.35
CA GLY A 243 21.92 -7.12 3.23
C GLY A 243 22.51 -7.83 2.03
N PRO A 244 22.21 -9.13 1.81
CA PRO A 244 22.65 -9.86 0.61
C PRO A 244 22.22 -9.16 -0.68
N VAL A 245 20.95 -8.74 -0.78
CA VAL A 245 20.40 -8.04 -1.97
C VAL A 245 21.17 -6.75 -2.25
N LEU A 246 21.46 -5.97 -1.20
CA LEU A 246 22.27 -4.74 -1.36
C LEU A 246 23.70 -5.06 -1.81
N GLY A 247 24.29 -6.15 -1.31
CA GLY A 247 25.62 -6.63 -1.73
C GLY A 247 25.66 -6.97 -3.22
N GLU A 248 24.66 -7.69 -3.71
CA GLU A 248 24.53 -8.03 -5.14
C GLU A 248 24.35 -6.79 -6.01
N LEU A 249 23.46 -5.87 -5.62
CA LEU A 249 23.23 -4.61 -6.35
C LEU A 249 24.52 -3.77 -6.43
N VAL A 250 25.28 -3.70 -5.34
CA VAL A 250 26.57 -3.00 -5.32
C VAL A 250 27.59 -3.69 -6.22
N ALA A 251 27.65 -5.05 -6.22
CA ALA A 251 28.55 -5.81 -7.10
C ALA A 251 28.25 -5.57 -8.59
N GLU A 252 26.98 -5.36 -8.92
CA GLU A 252 26.52 -5.02 -10.29
C GLU A 252 26.72 -3.54 -10.67
N GLY A 253 27.21 -2.71 -9.76
CA GLY A 253 27.39 -1.27 -9.99
C GLY A 253 26.10 -0.43 -9.89
N ARG A 254 25.11 -0.92 -9.19
CA ARG A 254 23.79 -0.28 -8.99
C ARG A 254 23.63 0.26 -7.59
#